data_55e6fc10c06badb720666a7f5618f6cd
#
_entry.id   55e6fc10c06badb720666a7f5618f6cd
#
_cell.length_a   1.000
_cell.length_b   1.000
_cell.length_c   1.000
_cell.angle_alpha   90.00
_cell.angle_beta   90.00
_cell.angle_gamma   90.00
#
_symmetry.space_group_name_H-M   'P 1'
#
loop_
_entity.id
_entity.type
_entity.pdbx_description
1 polymer ?
#
loop_
_entity_poly.entity_id
_entity_poly.type
_entity_poly.pdbx_seq_one_letter_code
_entity_poly.pdbx_strand_id
1 'polypeptide(L)'
;MWTVCVPGWSAMFVAGMFVLYSSLDVAYFARMMYTVTKARYFRKKACLLQTTTVHSWCLLNDIDTLLYHMNNARYLRELDFARADFYERTGLYANIKAAGGAVVQAAATIRYRRFLKPFTSFAITSKAIYWDDKTIFMEHEFVGPGGFVHAVALCRQRVIDTSAAAIAELLVRLHCAGACRDLPSKMPAELELWVQCNEVSSAKLRAPSALTCAGGEAGAPGAGVLGAGVPGAGAAGDAAAE
;
A
#
# COMPACT_ATOMS: atom_id res chain seq x y z
N MET A 1 -17.74 48.64 18.00
CA MET A 1 -17.71 47.17 18.19
C MET A 1 -18.52 46.57 17.03
N TRP A 2 -17.85 46.05 16.00
CA TRP A 2 -18.52 45.52 14.80
C TRP A 2 -18.89 44.07 15.06
N THR A 3 -20.15 43.79 15.32
CA THR A 3 -20.69 42.40 15.37
C THR A 3 -20.87 41.95 13.93
N VAL A 4 -19.96 41.09 13.44
CA VAL A 4 -20.14 40.40 12.16
C VAL A 4 -21.20 39.33 12.38
N CYS A 5 -22.43 39.60 11.97
CA CYS A 5 -23.46 38.58 11.87
C CYS A 5 -23.08 37.59 10.75
N VAL A 6 -22.50 36.46 11.10
CA VAL A 6 -22.24 35.38 10.14
C VAL A 6 -23.58 34.70 9.82
N PRO A 7 -24.03 34.68 8.56
CA PRO A 7 -25.28 34.01 8.21
C PRO A 7 -25.25 32.53 8.59
N GLY A 8 -26.34 31.97 9.11
CA GLY A 8 -26.41 30.58 9.61
C GLY A 8 -25.98 29.52 8.60
N TRP A 9 -26.21 29.76 7.30
CA TRP A 9 -25.76 28.86 6.24
C TRP A 9 -24.22 28.81 6.10
N SER A 10 -23.50 29.91 6.37
CA SER A 10 -22.05 29.94 6.35
C SER A 10 -21.45 29.17 7.52
N ALA A 11 -22.07 29.21 8.69
CA ALA A 11 -21.68 28.40 9.84
C ALA A 11 -21.89 26.89 9.56
N MET A 12 -23.02 26.53 8.94
CA MET A 12 -23.28 25.14 8.52
C MET A 12 -22.28 24.67 7.46
N PHE A 13 -21.94 25.52 6.50
CA PHE A 13 -20.93 25.20 5.49
C PHE A 13 -19.56 24.97 6.11
N VAL A 14 -19.12 25.84 7.01
CA VAL A 14 -17.84 25.69 7.72
C VAL A 14 -17.83 24.43 8.58
N ALA A 15 -18.92 24.16 9.31
CA ALA A 15 -19.08 22.94 10.10
C ALA A 15 -19.02 21.68 9.20
N GLY A 16 -19.70 21.67 8.06
CA GLY A 16 -19.67 20.59 7.09
C GLY A 16 -18.26 20.37 6.50
N MET A 17 -17.56 21.45 6.15
CA MET A 17 -16.18 21.38 5.70
C MET A 17 -15.23 20.86 6.77
N PHE A 18 -15.44 21.24 8.04
CA PHE A 18 -14.66 20.74 9.16
C PHE A 18 -14.90 19.23 9.40
N VAL A 19 -16.16 18.78 9.34
CA VAL A 19 -16.49 17.35 9.42
C VAL A 19 -15.87 16.57 8.26
N LEU A 20 -15.95 17.10 7.05
CA LEU A 20 -15.36 16.48 5.88
C LEU A 20 -13.82 16.38 6.01
N TYR A 21 -13.17 17.47 6.44
CA TYR A 21 -11.72 17.50 6.65
C TYR A 21 -11.27 16.56 7.78
N SER A 22 -12.03 16.45 8.88
CA SER A 22 -11.69 15.57 10.01
C SER A 22 -12.00 14.10 9.73
N SER A 23 -12.98 13.81 8.85
CA SER A 23 -13.37 12.44 8.49
C SER A 23 -12.59 11.87 7.32
N LEU A 24 -12.15 12.72 6.38
CA LEU A 24 -11.37 12.34 5.21
C LEU A 24 -9.97 12.95 5.30
N ASP A 25 -8.96 12.15 4.98
CA ASP A 25 -7.60 12.67 4.81
C ASP A 25 -7.47 13.42 3.48
N VAL A 26 -8.05 14.59 3.41
CA VAL A 26 -8.11 15.42 2.19
C VAL A 26 -6.71 15.69 1.64
N ALA A 27 -5.73 15.94 2.52
CA ALA A 27 -4.35 16.20 2.11
C ALA A 27 -3.73 14.98 1.41
N TYR A 28 -4.01 13.78 1.91
CA TYR A 28 -3.55 12.53 1.29
C TYR A 28 -4.14 12.35 -0.11
N PHE A 29 -5.47 12.49 -0.25
CA PHE A 29 -6.13 12.34 -1.55
C PHE A 29 -5.69 13.39 -2.55
N ALA A 30 -5.59 14.66 -2.13
CA ALA A 30 -5.11 15.74 -2.99
C ALA A 30 -3.68 15.48 -3.47
N ARG A 31 -2.79 15.04 -2.58
CA ARG A 31 -1.42 14.68 -2.91
C ARG A 31 -1.35 13.45 -3.82
N MET A 32 -2.20 12.44 -3.61
CA MET A 32 -2.30 11.27 -4.48
C MET A 32 -2.72 11.68 -5.90
N MET A 33 -3.76 12.49 -6.02
CA MET A 33 -4.23 13.01 -7.32
C MET A 33 -3.14 13.83 -8.02
N TYR A 34 -2.43 14.69 -7.28
CA TYR A 34 -1.29 15.44 -7.82
C TYR A 34 -0.18 14.49 -8.32
N THR A 35 0.18 13.47 -7.53
CA THR A 35 1.23 12.50 -7.89
C THR A 35 0.85 11.73 -9.17
N VAL A 36 -0.35 11.21 -9.24
CA VAL A 36 -0.86 10.48 -10.42
C VAL A 36 -0.89 11.39 -11.65
N THR A 37 -1.44 12.59 -11.53
CA THR A 37 -1.52 13.56 -12.65
C THR A 37 -0.12 13.95 -13.13
N LYS A 38 0.78 14.26 -12.21
CA LYS A 38 2.17 14.60 -12.51
C LYS A 38 2.89 13.44 -13.20
N ALA A 39 2.75 12.21 -12.69
CA ALA A 39 3.37 11.03 -13.29
C ALA A 39 2.84 10.75 -14.69
N ARG A 40 1.54 10.91 -14.90
CA ARG A 40 0.86 10.63 -16.16
C ARG A 40 1.22 11.61 -17.28
N TYR A 41 1.22 12.92 -16.99
CA TYR A 41 1.30 13.96 -17.99
C TYR A 41 2.65 14.69 -18.05
N PHE A 42 3.39 14.74 -16.95
CA PHE A 42 4.60 15.56 -16.86
C PHE A 42 5.89 14.76 -16.64
N ARG A 43 5.78 13.46 -16.36
CA ARG A 43 6.95 12.61 -16.18
C ARG A 43 7.18 11.71 -17.38
N LYS A 44 8.45 11.45 -17.70
CA LYS A 44 8.84 10.49 -18.75
C LYS A 44 8.39 9.08 -18.33
N LYS A 45 7.87 8.34 -19.30
CA LYS A 45 7.60 6.91 -19.11
C LYS A 45 8.88 6.19 -18.76
N ALA A 46 8.77 5.14 -17.99
CA ALA A 46 9.88 4.34 -17.50
C ALA A 46 9.65 2.86 -17.87
N CYS A 47 10.72 2.15 -18.13
CA CYS A 47 10.68 0.70 -18.21
C CYS A 47 10.40 0.10 -16.81
N LEU A 48 9.74 -1.06 -16.76
CA LEU A 48 9.46 -1.76 -15.50
C LEU A 48 10.72 -2.07 -14.67
N LEU A 49 11.85 -2.27 -15.34
CA LEU A 49 13.16 -2.55 -14.71
C LEU A 49 13.91 -1.28 -14.29
N GLN A 50 13.44 -0.10 -14.69
CA GLN A 50 14.08 1.16 -14.31
C GLN A 50 13.62 1.62 -12.94
N THR A 51 14.58 2.20 -12.20
CA THR A 51 14.29 2.86 -10.94
C THR A 51 13.57 4.18 -11.18
N THR A 52 12.44 4.39 -10.52
CA THR A 52 11.76 5.68 -10.47
C THR A 52 12.07 6.38 -9.15
N THR A 53 12.02 7.71 -9.15
CA THR A 53 12.33 8.51 -7.97
C THR A 53 11.25 9.55 -7.72
N VAL A 54 10.75 9.62 -6.50
CA VAL A 54 9.81 10.64 -6.02
C VAL A 54 10.46 11.40 -4.88
N HIS A 55 10.46 12.73 -4.97
CA HIS A 55 10.98 13.61 -3.90
C HIS A 55 9.86 14.03 -2.96
N SER A 56 10.16 14.07 -1.69
CA SER A 56 9.27 14.45 -0.61
C SER A 56 10.01 15.19 0.51
N TRP A 57 9.26 15.67 1.48
CA TRP A 57 9.74 16.35 2.68
C TRP A 57 9.09 15.72 3.91
N CYS A 58 9.84 15.56 4.98
CA CYS A 58 9.30 15.21 6.28
C CYS A 58 8.71 16.47 6.91
N LEU A 59 7.38 16.58 6.95
CA LEU A 59 6.67 17.74 7.49
C LEU A 59 6.21 17.47 8.94
N LEU A 60 5.62 18.45 9.58
CA LEU A 60 5.16 18.34 10.97
C LEU A 60 4.03 17.31 11.17
N ASN A 61 3.23 17.08 10.14
CA ASN A 61 2.19 16.04 10.15
C ASN A 61 2.72 14.62 9.95
N ASP A 62 4.01 14.46 9.65
CA ASP A 62 4.67 13.19 9.45
C ASP A 62 5.48 12.73 10.66
N ILE A 63 5.69 13.61 11.64
CA ILE A 63 6.53 13.31 12.80
C ILE A 63 5.80 12.46 13.85
N ASP A 64 6.58 11.82 14.70
CA ASP A 64 6.08 11.06 15.84
C ASP A 64 5.61 11.95 17.00
N THR A 65 5.05 11.33 18.03
CA THR A 65 4.54 12.04 19.22
C THR A 65 5.64 12.75 20.03
N LEU A 66 6.89 12.36 19.88
CA LEU A 66 8.04 12.97 20.54
C LEU A 66 8.60 14.16 19.74
N LEU A 67 8.00 14.49 18.60
CA LEU A 67 8.38 15.58 17.69
C LEU A 67 9.84 15.52 17.22
N TYR A 68 10.41 14.34 17.16
CA TYR A 68 11.83 14.15 16.92
C TYR A 68 12.16 13.66 15.52
N HIS A 69 11.35 12.75 14.96
CA HIS A 69 11.59 12.13 13.66
C HIS A 69 10.29 11.72 12.97
N MET A 70 10.40 11.30 11.72
CA MET A 70 9.29 10.77 10.95
C MET A 70 8.70 9.52 11.63
N ASN A 71 7.38 9.52 11.84
CA ASN A 71 6.65 8.39 12.38
C ASN A 71 6.78 7.16 11.47
N ASN A 72 6.99 5.99 12.04
CA ASN A 72 7.20 4.74 11.31
C ASN A 72 6.04 4.41 10.34
N ALA A 73 4.80 4.69 10.71
CA ALA A 73 3.65 4.48 9.84
C ALA A 73 3.65 5.43 8.62
N ARG A 74 4.26 6.59 8.73
CA ARG A 74 4.35 7.57 7.64
C ARG A 74 5.24 7.10 6.50
N TYR A 75 6.28 6.33 6.79
CA TYR A 75 7.08 5.70 5.72
C TYR A 75 6.20 4.82 4.82
N LEU A 76 5.36 3.97 5.39
CA LEU A 76 4.45 3.11 4.60
C LEU A 76 3.47 3.94 3.76
N ARG A 77 2.98 5.06 4.33
CA ARG A 77 2.10 5.98 3.61
C ARG A 77 2.81 6.71 2.44
N GLU A 78 4.06 7.08 2.62
CA GLU A 78 4.88 7.67 1.56
C GLU A 78 5.12 6.69 0.40
N LEU A 79 5.17 5.38 0.68
CA LEU A 79 5.27 4.34 -0.35
C LEU A 79 4.06 4.32 -1.29
N ASP A 80 2.87 4.73 -0.83
CA ASP A 80 1.68 4.79 -1.69
C ASP A 80 1.89 5.78 -2.85
N PHE A 81 2.48 6.93 -2.56
CA PHE A 81 2.79 7.94 -3.59
C PHE A 81 3.90 7.47 -4.54
N ALA A 82 4.94 6.86 -4.00
CA ALA A 82 6.05 6.33 -4.81
C ALA A 82 5.58 5.20 -5.72
N ARG A 83 4.72 4.32 -5.23
CA ARG A 83 4.11 3.23 -5.99
C ARG A 83 3.17 3.76 -7.07
N ALA A 84 2.34 4.76 -6.76
CA ALA A 84 1.46 5.38 -7.74
C ALA A 84 2.25 6.04 -8.89
N ASP A 85 3.34 6.77 -8.59
CA ASP A 85 4.26 7.31 -9.60
C ASP A 85 4.85 6.20 -10.47
N PHE A 86 5.34 5.12 -9.84
CA PHE A 86 5.90 3.97 -10.55
C PHE A 86 4.87 3.33 -11.48
N TYR A 87 3.67 3.07 -11.01
CA TYR A 87 2.59 2.45 -11.80
C TYR A 87 2.17 3.28 -12.99
N GLU A 88 2.03 4.59 -12.83
CA GLU A 88 1.66 5.49 -13.91
C GLU A 88 2.77 5.63 -14.95
N ARG A 89 4.03 5.68 -14.52
CA ARG A 89 5.17 5.82 -15.42
C ARG A 89 5.50 4.56 -16.19
N THR A 90 5.35 3.40 -15.58
CA THR A 90 5.57 2.09 -16.22
C THR A 90 4.36 1.60 -17.01
N GLY A 91 3.18 2.15 -16.75
CA GLY A 91 1.91 1.67 -17.31
C GLY A 91 1.42 0.37 -16.65
N LEU A 92 2.05 -0.06 -15.54
CA LEU A 92 1.75 -1.35 -14.90
C LEU A 92 0.29 -1.45 -14.48
N TYR A 93 -0.22 -0.46 -13.75
CA TYR A 93 -1.62 -0.45 -13.29
C TYR A 93 -2.62 -0.43 -14.45
N ALA A 94 -2.36 0.38 -15.48
CA ALA A 94 -3.24 0.49 -16.64
C ALA A 94 -3.36 -0.84 -17.40
N ASN A 95 -2.24 -1.57 -17.57
CA ASN A 95 -2.25 -2.86 -18.27
C ASN A 95 -2.91 -3.96 -17.43
N ILE A 96 -2.71 -3.99 -16.09
CA ILE A 96 -3.42 -4.91 -15.20
C ILE A 96 -4.94 -4.67 -15.31
N LYS A 97 -5.38 -3.41 -15.26
CA LYS A 97 -6.80 -3.05 -15.40
C LYS A 97 -7.37 -3.38 -16.77
N ALA A 98 -6.62 -3.14 -17.84
CA ALA A 98 -7.04 -3.46 -19.21
C ALA A 98 -7.18 -4.98 -19.40
N ALA A 99 -6.41 -5.80 -18.69
CA ALA A 99 -6.53 -7.25 -18.66
C ALA A 99 -7.67 -7.75 -17.73
N GLY A 100 -8.47 -6.86 -17.14
CA GLY A 100 -9.56 -7.21 -16.21
C GLY A 100 -9.11 -7.47 -14.78
N GLY A 101 -7.82 -7.35 -14.49
CA GLY A 101 -7.26 -7.64 -13.18
C GLY A 101 -7.28 -6.48 -12.19
N ALA A 102 -6.82 -6.79 -10.99
CA ALA A 102 -6.56 -5.84 -9.92
C ALA A 102 -5.16 -6.07 -9.30
N VAL A 103 -4.62 -5.06 -8.64
CA VAL A 103 -3.38 -5.18 -7.89
C VAL A 103 -3.59 -4.66 -6.48
N VAL A 104 -3.14 -5.45 -5.50
CA VAL A 104 -3.23 -5.10 -4.07
C VAL A 104 -1.90 -5.33 -3.38
N GLN A 105 -1.61 -4.55 -2.35
CA GLN A 105 -0.44 -4.80 -1.51
C GLN A 105 -0.75 -5.91 -0.52
N ALA A 106 -0.18 -7.09 -0.71
CA ALA A 106 -0.41 -8.26 0.11
C ALA A 106 0.48 -8.30 1.36
N ALA A 107 1.71 -7.80 1.26
CA ALA A 107 2.63 -7.71 2.38
C ALA A 107 3.65 -6.60 2.16
N ALA A 108 4.19 -6.08 3.26
CA ALA A 108 5.32 -5.15 3.26
C ALA A 108 6.19 -5.42 4.48
N THR A 109 7.49 -5.25 4.30
CA THR A 109 8.45 -5.16 5.40
C THR A 109 9.30 -3.92 5.21
N ILE A 110 9.65 -3.26 6.31
CA ILE A 110 10.49 -2.07 6.29
C ILE A 110 11.57 -2.17 7.34
N ARG A 111 12.78 -1.82 6.95
CA ARG A 111 13.93 -1.74 7.84
C ARG A 111 14.39 -0.30 7.94
N TYR A 112 14.28 0.27 9.14
CA TYR A 112 14.74 1.62 9.45
C TYR A 112 16.22 1.58 9.85
N ARG A 113 17.01 2.47 9.26
CA ARG A 113 18.46 2.55 9.50
C ARG A 113 18.87 3.82 10.23
N ARG A 114 18.22 4.96 9.88
CA ARG A 114 18.46 6.26 10.49
C ARG A 114 17.19 7.10 10.41
N PHE A 115 16.94 7.89 11.42
CA PHE A 115 15.78 8.78 11.47
C PHE A 115 15.80 9.84 10.36
N LEU A 116 14.65 10.08 9.75
CA LEU A 116 14.38 11.29 8.98
C LEU A 116 13.87 12.37 9.93
N LYS A 117 14.62 13.44 10.06
CA LYS A 117 14.28 14.54 10.95
C LYS A 117 13.20 15.45 10.30
N PRO A 118 12.45 16.22 11.11
CA PRO A 118 11.55 17.25 10.58
C PRO A 118 12.26 18.18 9.60
N PHE A 119 11.54 18.61 8.58
CA PHE A 119 12.00 19.50 7.51
C PHE A 119 13.18 18.97 6.67
N THR A 120 13.46 17.69 6.75
CA THR A 120 14.45 17.05 5.88
C THR A 120 13.79 16.65 4.56
N SER A 121 14.41 17.03 3.44
CA SER A 121 14.04 16.50 2.12
C SER A 121 14.58 15.08 1.97
N PHE A 122 13.82 14.23 1.31
CA PHE A 122 14.24 12.88 0.96
C PHE A 122 13.68 12.47 -0.40
N ALA A 123 14.28 11.47 -0.98
CA ALA A 123 13.81 10.83 -2.20
C ALA A 123 13.40 9.39 -1.89
N ILE A 124 12.36 8.90 -2.56
CA ILE A 124 12.00 7.48 -2.55
C ILE A 124 12.31 6.94 -3.92
N THR A 125 13.28 6.02 -3.98
CA THR A 125 13.56 5.26 -5.18
C THR A 125 12.72 3.99 -5.17
N SER A 126 12.18 3.61 -6.31
CA SER A 126 11.28 2.46 -6.46
C SER A 126 11.67 1.64 -7.68
N LYS A 127 11.83 0.34 -7.52
CA LYS A 127 12.12 -0.60 -8.62
C LYS A 127 11.39 -1.92 -8.41
N ALA A 128 11.01 -2.60 -9.50
CA ALA A 128 10.60 -3.99 -9.45
C ALA A 128 11.85 -4.86 -9.42
N ILE A 129 11.96 -5.75 -8.43
CA ILE A 129 13.16 -6.60 -8.22
C ILE A 129 12.94 -8.03 -8.68
N TYR A 130 11.69 -8.49 -8.68
CA TYR A 130 11.32 -9.84 -9.11
C TYR A 130 9.80 -9.91 -9.35
N TRP A 131 9.35 -10.86 -10.15
CA TRP A 131 7.94 -11.20 -10.30
C TRP A 131 7.74 -12.68 -10.60
N ASP A 132 6.62 -13.20 -10.17
CA ASP A 132 6.09 -14.51 -10.52
C ASP A 132 4.73 -14.35 -11.22
N ASP A 133 4.00 -15.45 -11.44
CA ASP A 133 2.71 -15.40 -12.13
C ASP A 133 1.63 -14.57 -11.41
N LYS A 134 1.66 -14.51 -10.09
CA LYS A 134 0.65 -13.85 -9.27
C LYS A 134 1.15 -12.57 -8.55
N THR A 135 2.46 -12.30 -8.57
CA THR A 135 3.05 -11.31 -7.67
C THR A 135 4.14 -10.51 -8.35
N ILE A 136 4.22 -9.23 -8.03
CA ILE A 136 5.34 -8.34 -8.36
C ILE A 136 5.97 -7.88 -7.04
N PHE A 137 7.26 -8.08 -6.89
CA PHE A 137 8.02 -7.64 -5.73
C PHE A 137 8.74 -6.35 -6.04
N MET A 138 8.55 -5.37 -5.18
CA MET A 138 9.13 -4.04 -5.30
C MET A 138 10.03 -3.73 -4.12
N GLU A 139 11.14 -3.08 -4.41
CA GLU A 139 12.01 -2.49 -3.42
C GLU A 139 11.89 -0.97 -3.46
N HIS A 140 11.82 -0.37 -2.29
CA HIS A 140 11.79 1.06 -2.12
C HIS A 140 12.87 1.49 -1.13
N GLU A 141 13.65 2.51 -1.48
CA GLU A 141 14.67 3.08 -0.60
C GLU A 141 14.35 4.53 -0.30
N PHE A 142 14.43 4.90 0.97
CA PHE A 142 14.32 6.28 1.42
C PHE A 142 15.72 6.89 1.49
N VAL A 143 16.04 7.74 0.55
CA VAL A 143 17.36 8.34 0.39
C VAL A 143 17.30 9.79 0.87
N GLY A 144 18.04 10.09 1.92
CA GLY A 144 18.13 11.44 2.48
C GLY A 144 19.25 12.27 1.85
N PRO A 145 19.52 13.44 2.41
CA PRO A 145 20.63 14.29 1.99
C PRO A 145 21.96 13.53 2.02
N GLY A 146 22.81 13.82 1.04
CA GLY A 146 24.11 13.15 0.91
C GLY A 146 24.03 11.70 0.41
N GLY A 147 22.86 11.24 -0.07
CA GLY A 147 22.70 9.90 -0.65
C GLY A 147 22.59 8.78 0.39
N PHE A 148 22.45 9.10 1.67
CA PHE A 148 22.31 8.07 2.71
C PHE A 148 20.93 7.43 2.67
N VAL A 149 20.89 6.08 2.68
CA VAL A 149 19.64 5.30 2.72
C VAL A 149 19.15 5.19 4.16
N HIS A 150 18.06 5.90 4.47
CA HIS A 150 17.43 5.97 5.80
C HIS A 150 16.55 4.77 6.12
N ALA A 151 15.85 4.25 5.12
CA ALA A 151 15.04 3.05 5.26
C ALA A 151 14.98 2.29 3.93
N VAL A 152 14.78 0.97 4.01
CA VAL A 152 14.54 0.09 2.87
C VAL A 152 13.26 -0.67 3.12
N ALA A 153 12.36 -0.70 2.14
CA ALA A 153 11.11 -1.44 2.20
C ALA A 153 11.00 -2.45 1.04
N LEU A 154 10.60 -3.66 1.36
CA LEU A 154 10.20 -4.67 0.39
C LEU A 154 8.68 -4.79 0.41
N CYS A 155 8.05 -4.73 -0.76
CA CYS A 155 6.61 -4.79 -0.92
C CYS A 155 6.22 -5.91 -1.87
N ARG A 156 5.25 -6.73 -1.44
CA ARG A 156 4.63 -7.78 -2.25
C ARG A 156 3.33 -7.24 -2.83
N GLN A 157 3.28 -7.07 -4.15
CA GLN A 157 2.10 -6.64 -4.88
C GLN A 157 1.44 -7.85 -5.52
N ARG A 158 0.30 -8.29 -4.99
CA ARG A 158 -0.46 -9.40 -5.56
C ARG A 158 -1.34 -8.89 -6.71
N VAL A 159 -1.23 -9.55 -7.85
CA VAL A 159 -2.10 -9.34 -9.00
C VAL A 159 -3.21 -10.39 -8.96
N ILE A 160 -4.44 -9.96 -9.15
CA ILE A 160 -5.66 -10.75 -9.07
C ILE A 160 -6.30 -10.80 -10.45
N ASP A 161 -6.89 -11.92 -10.82
CA ASP A 161 -7.63 -12.17 -12.06
C ASP A 161 -6.82 -12.04 -13.36
N THR A 162 -5.48 -11.90 -13.28
CA THR A 162 -4.60 -11.89 -14.45
C THR A 162 -3.18 -12.31 -14.05
N SER A 163 -2.35 -12.67 -15.04
CA SER A 163 -0.95 -13.05 -14.79
C SER A 163 -0.06 -11.81 -14.68
N ALA A 164 0.61 -11.69 -13.53
CA ALA A 164 1.59 -10.64 -13.29
C ALA A 164 2.82 -10.80 -14.21
N ALA A 165 3.28 -12.03 -14.43
CA ALA A 165 4.41 -12.31 -15.31
C ALA A 165 4.10 -11.91 -16.75
N ALA A 166 2.92 -12.28 -17.30
CA ALA A 166 2.55 -11.93 -18.66
C ALA A 166 2.52 -10.40 -18.88
N ILE A 167 2.00 -9.65 -17.91
CA ILE A 167 1.97 -8.18 -17.98
C ILE A 167 3.36 -7.58 -17.84
N ALA A 168 4.17 -8.09 -16.91
CA ALA A 168 5.54 -7.61 -16.73
C ALA A 168 6.39 -7.84 -17.99
N GLU A 169 6.32 -9.02 -18.60
CA GLU A 169 7.01 -9.33 -19.85
C GLU A 169 6.52 -8.45 -21.01
N LEU A 170 5.20 -8.25 -21.14
CA LEU A 170 4.64 -7.34 -22.12
C LEU A 170 5.22 -5.93 -21.98
N LEU A 171 5.26 -5.40 -20.76
CA LEU A 171 5.79 -4.05 -20.49
C LEU A 171 7.29 -3.95 -20.76
N VAL A 172 8.05 -4.98 -20.42
CA VAL A 172 9.48 -5.04 -20.74
C VAL A 172 9.68 -5.04 -22.26
N ARG A 173 8.91 -5.83 -23.01
CA ARG A 173 8.97 -5.85 -24.49
C ARG A 173 8.61 -4.50 -25.11
N LEU A 174 7.58 -3.82 -24.58
CA LEU A 174 7.09 -2.55 -25.14
C LEU A 174 8.00 -1.35 -24.83
N HIS A 175 8.59 -1.31 -23.63
CA HIS A 175 9.25 -0.10 -23.13
C HIS A 175 10.75 -0.24 -22.90
N CYS A 176 11.31 -1.47 -22.94
CA CYS A 176 12.72 -1.71 -22.71
C CYS A 176 13.43 -2.06 -24.04
N ALA A 177 13.35 -1.17 -25.03
CA ALA A 177 14.05 -1.36 -26.31
C ALA A 177 15.59 -1.40 -26.11
N GLY A 178 16.14 -2.58 -26.02
CA GLY A 178 17.57 -2.84 -26.16
C GLY A 178 18.49 -2.64 -24.96
N ALA A 179 18.09 -1.89 -23.93
CA ALA A 179 19.00 -1.50 -22.83
C ALA A 179 18.84 -2.33 -21.54
N CYS A 180 17.76 -3.09 -21.38
CA CYS A 180 17.50 -3.93 -20.21
C CYS A 180 17.16 -5.35 -20.70
N ARG A 181 18.17 -6.17 -20.98
CA ARG A 181 17.97 -7.57 -21.39
C ARG A 181 17.93 -8.55 -20.22
N ASP A 182 18.37 -8.15 -19.05
CA ASP A 182 18.47 -9.03 -17.90
C ASP A 182 17.13 -9.01 -17.14
N LEU A 183 16.17 -9.82 -17.60
CA LEU A 183 15.02 -10.20 -16.81
C LEU A 183 15.52 -10.82 -15.49
N PRO A 184 14.93 -10.50 -14.35
CA PRO A 184 15.31 -11.11 -13.08
C PRO A 184 15.01 -12.62 -13.14
N SER A 185 16.01 -13.40 -13.55
CA SER A 185 15.90 -14.85 -13.72
C SER A 185 15.89 -15.60 -12.39
N LYS A 186 16.37 -15.00 -11.33
CA LYS A 186 16.44 -15.60 -10.00
C LYS A 186 15.98 -14.61 -8.94
N MET A 187 15.19 -15.10 -7.99
CA MET A 187 14.79 -14.34 -6.82
C MET A 187 16.00 -14.00 -5.96
N PRO A 188 16.19 -12.74 -5.51
CA PRO A 188 17.23 -12.39 -4.54
C PRO A 188 17.08 -13.21 -3.25
N ALA A 189 18.19 -13.64 -2.65
CA ALA A 189 18.15 -14.49 -1.45
C ALA A 189 17.43 -13.85 -0.27
N GLU A 190 17.56 -12.54 -0.06
CA GLU A 190 16.83 -11.81 0.97
C GLU A 190 15.31 -11.88 0.74
N LEU A 191 14.88 -11.75 -0.49
CA LEU A 191 13.47 -11.82 -0.87
C LEU A 191 12.92 -13.24 -0.67
N GLU A 192 13.68 -14.26 -1.04
CA GLU A 192 13.30 -15.67 -0.87
C GLU A 192 13.06 -16.00 0.59
N LEU A 193 13.96 -15.61 1.49
CA LEU A 193 13.80 -15.79 2.93
C LEU A 193 12.56 -15.06 3.48
N TRP A 194 12.29 -13.86 2.99
CA TRP A 194 11.11 -13.11 3.41
C TRP A 194 9.80 -13.75 2.93
N VAL A 195 9.77 -14.27 1.71
CA VAL A 195 8.61 -15.02 1.17
C VAL A 195 8.37 -16.27 2.01
N GLN A 196 9.40 -17.06 2.29
CA GLN A 196 9.29 -18.25 3.15
C GLN A 196 8.77 -17.90 4.55
N CYS A 197 9.24 -16.81 5.16
CA CYS A 197 8.75 -16.33 6.45
C CYS A 197 7.24 -16.00 6.40
N ASN A 198 6.79 -15.32 5.34
CA ASN A 198 5.37 -15.00 5.14
C ASN A 198 4.51 -16.27 4.94
N GLU A 199 5.02 -17.29 4.25
CA GLU A 199 4.32 -18.55 4.04
C GLU A 199 4.18 -19.33 5.35
N VAL A 200 5.22 -19.40 6.16
CA VAL A 200 5.16 -20.01 7.51
C VAL A 200 4.11 -19.32 8.37
N SER A 201 4.09 -17.98 8.36
CA SER A 201 3.08 -17.20 9.10
C SER A 201 1.67 -17.46 8.59
N SER A 202 1.48 -17.49 7.28
CA SER A 202 0.19 -17.77 6.66
C SER A 202 -0.30 -19.20 6.94
N ALA A 203 0.60 -20.17 6.94
CA ALA A 203 0.26 -21.55 7.29
C ALA A 203 -0.26 -21.70 8.73
N LYS A 204 0.35 -20.97 9.67
CA LYS A 204 -0.13 -20.94 11.07
C LYS A 204 -1.57 -20.42 11.18
N LEU A 205 -1.95 -19.43 10.38
CA LEU A 205 -3.30 -18.86 10.40
C LEU A 205 -4.34 -19.78 9.74
N ARG A 206 -3.92 -20.65 8.83
CA ARG A 206 -4.79 -21.65 8.18
C ARG A 206 -4.91 -22.95 8.95
N ALA A 207 -3.99 -23.21 9.89
CA ALA A 207 -4.11 -24.38 10.76
C ALA A 207 -5.35 -24.24 11.65
N PRO A 208 -6.22 -25.26 11.79
CA PRO A 208 -7.35 -25.22 12.70
C PRO A 208 -6.85 -24.91 14.11
N SER A 209 -7.46 -23.91 14.77
CA SER A 209 -7.08 -23.56 16.13
C SER A 209 -7.33 -24.77 17.03
N ALA A 210 -6.30 -25.38 17.57
CA ALA A 210 -6.39 -26.47 18.55
C ALA A 210 -7.03 -26.02 19.89
N LEU A 211 -7.53 -24.80 19.96
CA LEU A 211 -8.09 -24.18 21.18
C LEU A 211 -9.60 -24.39 21.36
N THR A 212 -10.30 -25.14 20.47
CA THR A 212 -11.75 -25.33 20.61
C THR A 212 -12.12 -26.68 21.27
N CYS A 213 -11.18 -27.50 21.72
CA CYS A 213 -11.45 -28.83 22.28
C CYS A 213 -11.08 -29.00 23.76
N ALA A 214 -10.92 -27.94 24.52
CA ALA A 214 -10.65 -28.05 25.96
C ALA A 214 -11.56 -27.12 26.76
N GLY A 215 -12.89 -27.42 26.75
CA GLY A 215 -13.83 -26.60 27.51
C GLY A 215 -15.29 -27.05 27.32
N GLY A 216 -15.56 -28.31 27.57
CA GLY A 216 -16.90 -28.81 27.50
C GLY A 216 -17.11 -29.99 28.39
N GLU A 217 -17.23 -29.77 29.71
CA GLU A 217 -18.05 -30.59 30.61
C GLU A 217 -18.17 -29.90 31.98
N ALA A 218 -19.24 -29.15 32.16
CA ALA A 218 -19.87 -28.96 33.46
C ALA A 218 -21.30 -28.49 33.24
N GLY A 219 -22.24 -29.39 33.61
CA GLY A 219 -23.64 -29.44 33.62
C GLY A 219 -24.48 -28.17 33.74
N ALA A 220 -25.61 -28.28 33.12
CA ALA A 220 -26.83 -27.47 33.17
C ALA A 220 -27.47 -27.41 34.59
N PRO A 221 -28.57 -26.61 34.90
CA PRO A 221 -29.78 -26.56 34.08
C PRO A 221 -30.54 -25.19 34.01
N GLY A 222 -31.28 -25.03 32.95
CA GLY A 222 -32.68 -24.58 32.97
C GLY A 222 -33.04 -23.11 33.07
N ALA A 223 -33.65 -22.61 32.01
CA ALA A 223 -34.84 -21.80 31.88
C ALA A 223 -34.73 -20.80 30.72
N GLY A 224 -35.46 -20.99 29.65
CA GLY A 224 -36.78 -20.41 29.44
C GLY A 224 -36.76 -19.27 28.44
N VAL A 225 -37.06 -19.58 27.18
CA VAL A 225 -37.99 -18.90 26.25
C VAL A 225 -38.01 -17.36 26.22
N LEU A 226 -37.68 -16.77 25.07
CA LEU A 226 -38.58 -15.98 24.23
C LEU A 226 -37.87 -15.59 22.92
N GLY A 227 -38.59 -15.90 21.84
CA GLY A 227 -38.18 -15.66 20.49
C GLY A 227 -38.44 -14.24 20.00
N ALA A 228 -37.68 -13.83 19.02
CA ALA A 228 -38.10 -12.89 18.00
C ALA A 228 -37.21 -13.10 16.77
N GLY A 229 -37.82 -13.64 15.74
CA GLY A 229 -37.19 -13.82 14.43
C GLY A 229 -37.09 -12.51 13.69
N VAL A 230 -36.02 -12.39 12.87
CA VAL A 230 -35.94 -11.49 11.73
C VAL A 230 -35.34 -12.28 10.57
N PRO A 231 -35.94 -12.20 9.36
CA PRO A 231 -35.63 -13.07 8.24
C PRO A 231 -34.42 -12.64 7.44
N GLY A 232 -33.90 -13.60 6.73
CA GLY A 232 -32.67 -13.63 5.97
C GLY A 232 -32.50 -12.62 4.86
N ALA A 233 -31.26 -12.40 4.58
CA ALA A 233 -30.78 -11.93 3.28
C ALA A 233 -29.58 -12.78 2.85
N GLY A 234 -29.66 -13.19 1.64
CA GLY A 234 -29.02 -14.16 0.86
C GLY A 234 -27.51 -14.29 0.91
N ALA A 235 -27.13 -15.52 0.64
CA ALA A 235 -25.81 -15.99 0.32
C ALA A 235 -25.18 -15.24 -0.86
N ALA A 236 -23.94 -14.82 -0.68
CA ALA A 236 -23.03 -14.58 -1.79
C ALA A 236 -21.68 -15.20 -1.42
N GLY A 237 -21.33 -16.15 -2.23
CA GLY A 237 -20.24 -17.05 -2.36
C GLY A 237 -18.89 -16.70 -1.72
N ASP A 238 -18.40 -17.63 -0.94
CA ASP A 238 -17.00 -17.88 -0.67
C ASP A 238 -16.25 -18.21 -1.96
N ALA A 239 -15.31 -17.38 -2.33
CA ALA A 239 -14.20 -17.75 -3.20
C ALA A 239 -13.11 -16.69 -3.13
N ALA A 240 -12.24 -16.76 -2.14
CA ALA A 240 -10.91 -16.16 -2.23
C ALA A 240 -10.03 -16.63 -1.08
N ALA A 241 -9.46 -17.80 -1.22
CA ALA A 241 -8.27 -18.18 -0.47
C ALA A 241 -7.52 -19.24 -1.27
N GLU A 242 -6.60 -18.76 -2.09
CA GLU A 242 -5.35 -19.46 -2.38
C GLU A 242 -4.34 -18.45 -2.94
#